data_00a7abe0f2eaaca38af395bdfb7e6cce
#
_entry.id   00a7abe0f2eaaca38af395bdfb7e6cce
#
_cell.length_a   1.000
_cell.length_b   1.000
_cell.length_c   1.000
_cell.angle_alpha   90.00
_cell.angle_beta   90.00
_cell.angle_gamma   90.00
#
_symmetry.space_group_name_H-M   'P 1'
#
loop_
_entity.id
_entity.type
_entity.pdbx_description
1 polymer ?
#
loop_
_entity_poly.entity_id
_entity_poly.type
_entity_poly.pdbx_seq_one_letter_code
_entity_poly.pdbx_strand_id
1 'polypeptide(L)'
;MTPAPSAGSEGTKKKRRRKRPTHRSPQSKSSTNAAHKTPYAQRVDEVSAGGLVVDKSGAMGLLIGRIDKRGRTLWSLPKGHIEPGESPEEAALREVLEETGIKSSITRSLGVIDFWFMADGKRIHKTVHHFLFAEKSGELQPQLSEVDEVKWFPLEDIAKTLAYPDERKLIQRSGDLHP
;
A
#
# COMPACT_ATOMS: atom_id res chain seq x y z
N MET A 1 48.47 50.74 13.65
CA MET A 1 48.21 52.02 14.38
C MET A 1 46.95 51.77 15.21
N THR A 2 47.15 51.43 16.47
CA THR A 2 46.23 51.62 17.58
C THR A 2 46.13 53.11 17.93
N PRO A 3 45.10 53.63 18.61
CA PRO A 3 44.84 53.24 20.00
C PRO A 3 43.35 53.20 20.47
N ALA A 4 43.15 52.46 21.52
CA ALA A 4 42.14 52.75 22.55
C ALA A 4 42.71 53.92 23.45
N PRO A 5 42.07 54.41 24.51
CA PRO A 5 41.00 53.92 25.42
C PRO A 5 40.05 55.02 25.98
N SER A 6 39.19 54.68 26.88
CA SER A 6 38.96 55.13 28.28
C SER A 6 37.44 55.14 28.62
N ALA A 7 36.96 54.43 29.58
CA ALA A 7 37.04 54.50 31.04
C ALA A 7 36.00 55.46 31.70
N GLY A 8 35.15 54.85 32.56
CA GLY A 8 34.73 55.41 33.83
C GLY A 8 33.27 55.94 33.87
N SER A 9 32.38 55.49 34.72
CA SER A 9 32.41 55.73 36.16
C SER A 9 31.23 55.07 36.91
N GLU A 10 31.54 54.72 38.12
CA GLU A 10 30.68 54.18 39.15
C GLU A 10 29.53 55.11 39.57
N GLY A 11 28.45 54.51 40.00
CA GLY A 11 27.38 55.20 40.72
C GLY A 11 26.60 54.25 41.66
N THR A 12 26.97 54.33 42.88
CA THR A 12 26.53 53.51 44.03
C THR A 12 25.12 53.79 44.54
N LYS A 13 24.50 52.72 45.10
CA LYS A 13 23.55 52.61 46.23
C LYS A 13 22.12 53.17 46.14
N LYS A 14 21.14 52.27 46.34
CA LYS A 14 20.35 52.23 47.60
C LYS A 14 19.42 51.04 47.68
N LYS A 15 19.64 50.20 48.70
CA LYS A 15 18.67 49.18 49.19
C LYS A 15 17.38 49.85 49.68
N ARG A 16 16.24 49.42 49.11
CA ARG A 16 14.94 49.65 49.76
C ARG A 16 14.28 48.26 49.93
N ARG A 17 14.27 47.86 51.25
CA ARG A 17 13.49 46.78 51.80
C ARG A 17 11.99 47.12 51.64
N ARG A 18 11.24 46.28 50.90
CA ARG A 18 9.77 46.36 51.00
C ARG A 18 9.19 44.95 51.20
N LYS A 19 8.43 44.93 52.23
CA LYS A 19 7.56 43.97 52.90
C LYS A 19 6.93 42.90 51.96
N ARG A 20 6.96 41.65 52.47
CA ARG A 20 6.16 40.52 52.05
C ARG A 20 4.67 40.80 52.24
N PRO A 21 3.81 40.48 51.27
CA PRO A 21 2.42 40.18 51.51
C PRO A 21 2.23 38.65 51.51
N THR A 22 1.36 38.30 52.41
CA THR A 22 0.93 36.98 52.83
C THR A 22 0.30 36.11 51.73
N HIS A 23 0.51 34.85 51.91
CA HIS A 23 -0.12 33.71 51.25
C HIS A 23 -1.61 33.94 50.90
N ARG A 24 -1.89 33.75 49.61
CA ARG A 24 -3.22 33.36 49.16
C ARG A 24 -3.00 32.23 48.16
N SER A 25 -3.34 31.02 48.58
CA SER A 25 -3.33 29.82 47.74
C SER A 25 -4.25 30.03 46.53
N PRO A 26 -3.79 29.82 45.31
CA PRO A 26 -4.72 29.67 44.16
C PRO A 26 -5.28 28.25 44.19
N GLN A 27 -6.60 28.19 44.26
CA GLN A 27 -7.38 26.99 43.98
C GLN A 27 -6.91 26.31 42.67
N SER A 28 -6.61 25.04 42.80
CA SER A 28 -6.36 24.15 41.68
C SER A 28 -7.56 24.15 40.72
N LYS A 29 -7.45 24.88 39.64
CA LYS A 29 -8.31 24.62 38.48
C LYS A 29 -7.84 23.30 37.92
N SER A 30 -8.63 22.25 38.11
CA SER A 30 -8.50 21.00 37.38
C SER A 30 -8.66 21.33 35.91
N SER A 31 -7.53 21.47 35.22
CA SER A 31 -7.53 21.39 33.75
C SER A 31 -7.86 19.95 33.40
N THR A 32 -9.11 19.70 33.08
CA THR A 32 -9.47 18.50 32.34
C THR A 32 -8.70 18.52 31.01
N ASN A 33 -7.57 17.83 31.00
CA ASN A 33 -6.91 17.45 29.78
C ASN A 33 -7.90 16.54 29.00
N ALA A 34 -8.78 17.17 28.24
CA ALA A 34 -9.43 16.51 27.13
C ALA A 34 -8.31 16.17 26.16
N ALA A 35 -7.73 14.97 26.31
CA ALA A 35 -6.91 14.38 25.30
C ALA A 35 -7.72 14.42 24.01
N HIS A 36 -7.32 15.28 23.08
CA HIS A 36 -7.79 15.20 21.72
C HIS A 36 -7.39 13.81 21.20
N LYS A 37 -8.29 12.85 21.40
CA LYS A 37 -8.24 11.60 20.64
C LYS A 37 -8.41 12.03 19.18
N THR A 38 -7.31 12.14 18.46
CA THR A 38 -7.35 12.14 17.00
C THR A 38 -8.22 10.97 16.60
N PRO A 39 -9.32 11.19 15.89
CA PRO A 39 -10.15 10.07 15.46
C PRO A 39 -9.25 9.19 14.62
N TYR A 40 -8.93 7.98 15.11
CA TYR A 40 -8.23 6.99 14.31
C TYR A 40 -9.05 6.79 13.03
N ALA A 41 -8.40 6.95 11.88
CA ALA A 41 -9.05 6.67 10.61
C ALA A 41 -9.71 5.28 10.68
N GLN A 42 -10.96 5.20 10.28
CA GLN A 42 -11.71 3.95 10.28
C GLN A 42 -10.92 2.88 9.51
N ARG A 43 -10.69 1.74 10.14
CA ARG A 43 -10.07 0.58 9.50
C ARG A 43 -11.10 -0.10 8.60
N VAL A 44 -10.68 -0.44 7.39
CA VAL A 44 -11.41 -1.30 6.46
C VAL A 44 -10.48 -2.42 6.04
N ASP A 45 -10.96 -3.66 6.14
CA ASP A 45 -10.24 -4.83 5.65
C ASP A 45 -10.81 -5.21 4.28
N GLU A 46 -9.93 -5.34 3.29
CA GLU A 46 -10.27 -5.77 1.93
C GLU A 46 -9.49 -7.02 1.58
N VAL A 47 -10.18 -8.01 1.03
CA VAL A 47 -9.56 -9.25 0.60
C VAL A 47 -9.77 -9.42 -0.90
N SER A 48 -8.71 -9.79 -1.60
CA SER A 48 -8.71 -10.05 -3.04
C SER A 48 -8.01 -11.37 -3.35
N ALA A 49 -8.26 -11.88 -4.55
CA ALA A 49 -7.61 -13.08 -5.04
C ALA A 49 -7.33 -12.97 -6.54
N GLY A 50 -6.29 -13.67 -7.00
CA GLY A 50 -5.89 -13.69 -8.40
C GLY A 50 -4.52 -14.37 -8.56
N GLY A 51 -3.74 -14.00 -9.59
CA GLY A 51 -2.38 -14.51 -9.72
C GLY A 51 -1.86 -14.58 -11.15
N LEU A 52 -0.85 -15.43 -11.36
CA LEU A 52 -0.16 -15.57 -12.64
C LEU A 52 -0.74 -16.72 -13.45
N VAL A 53 -1.25 -16.43 -14.64
CA VAL A 53 -1.61 -17.46 -15.61
C VAL A 53 -0.41 -17.74 -16.52
N VAL A 54 -0.05 -19.00 -16.64
CA VAL A 54 0.97 -19.48 -17.58
C VAL A 54 0.27 -20.13 -18.77
N ASP A 55 0.73 -19.80 -19.97
CA ASP A 55 0.17 -20.31 -21.21
C ASP A 55 0.39 -21.82 -21.40
N LYS A 56 -0.26 -22.43 -22.38
CA LYS A 56 -0.15 -23.86 -22.65
C LYS A 56 1.26 -24.33 -23.01
N SER A 57 2.10 -23.44 -23.52
CA SER A 57 3.49 -23.76 -23.86
C SER A 57 4.41 -23.76 -22.62
N GLY A 58 3.98 -23.15 -21.52
CA GLY A 58 4.81 -22.92 -20.34
C GLY A 58 5.82 -21.78 -20.49
N ALA A 59 5.79 -21.04 -21.60
CA ALA A 59 6.79 -20.01 -21.89
C ALA A 59 6.33 -18.57 -21.58
N MET A 60 5.02 -18.34 -21.47
CA MET A 60 4.46 -17.01 -21.35
C MET A 60 3.60 -16.88 -20.08
N GLY A 61 3.68 -15.71 -19.44
CA GLY A 61 2.84 -15.32 -18.33
C GLY A 61 1.92 -14.15 -18.68
N LEU A 62 0.70 -14.16 -18.16
CA LEU A 62 -0.33 -13.18 -18.45
C LEU A 62 -0.32 -12.05 -17.43
N LEU A 63 -0.27 -10.81 -17.91
CA LEU A 63 -0.41 -9.61 -17.08
C LEU A 63 -1.53 -8.72 -17.61
N ILE A 64 -2.11 -7.95 -16.70
CA ILE A 64 -3.03 -6.86 -16.97
C ILE A 64 -2.31 -5.52 -16.83
N GLY A 65 -2.66 -4.56 -17.68
CA GLY A 65 -2.10 -3.21 -17.71
C GLY A 65 -3.17 -2.17 -17.35
N ARG A 66 -2.81 -1.23 -16.47
CA ARG A 66 -3.62 -0.04 -16.17
C ARG A 66 -2.80 1.21 -16.45
N ILE A 67 -3.37 2.18 -17.15
CA ILE A 67 -2.69 3.42 -17.49
C ILE A 67 -2.76 4.39 -16.32
N ASP A 68 -1.60 4.83 -15.84
CA ASP A 68 -1.52 5.82 -14.76
C ASP A 68 -1.81 7.25 -15.28
N LYS A 69 -1.95 8.22 -14.37
CA LYS A 69 -2.20 9.64 -14.69
C LYS A 69 -1.09 10.28 -15.54
N ARG A 70 0.04 9.62 -15.73
CA ARG A 70 1.17 10.06 -16.54
C ARG A 70 1.24 9.35 -17.91
N GLY A 71 0.23 8.52 -18.22
CA GLY A 71 0.17 7.75 -19.46
C GLY A 71 1.08 6.53 -19.51
N ARG A 72 1.56 6.02 -18.37
CA ARG A 72 2.40 4.84 -18.30
C ARG A 72 1.55 3.62 -17.98
N THR A 73 1.74 2.51 -18.69
CA THR A 73 1.09 1.25 -18.37
C THR A 73 1.77 0.62 -17.14
N LEU A 74 0.98 0.40 -16.10
CA LEU A 74 1.38 -0.31 -14.88
C LEU A 74 0.91 -1.75 -15.00
N TRP A 75 1.86 -2.66 -15.21
CA TRP A 75 1.59 -4.08 -15.32
C TRP A 75 1.47 -4.75 -13.96
N SER A 76 0.45 -5.59 -13.78
CA SER A 76 0.20 -6.34 -12.55
C SER A 76 -0.40 -7.71 -12.85
N LEU A 77 -0.43 -8.54 -11.82
CA LEU A 77 -1.16 -9.81 -11.87
C LEU A 77 -2.68 -9.53 -11.87
N PRO A 78 -3.48 -10.24 -12.70
CA PRO A 78 -4.94 -10.16 -12.67
C PRO A 78 -5.47 -10.56 -11.29
N LYS A 79 -6.38 -9.77 -10.70
CA LYS A 79 -6.94 -9.99 -9.37
C LYS A 79 -8.07 -9.02 -9.05
N GLY A 80 -9.03 -9.47 -8.28
CA GLY A 80 -10.09 -8.61 -7.79
C GLY A 80 -10.64 -9.05 -6.43
N HIS A 81 -11.71 -8.43 -6.01
CA HIS A 81 -12.29 -8.65 -4.69
C HIS A 81 -12.96 -10.02 -4.58
N ILE A 82 -12.85 -10.63 -3.40
CA ILE A 82 -13.61 -11.84 -3.07
C ILE A 82 -15.03 -11.41 -2.74
N GLU A 83 -16.02 -12.00 -3.43
CA GLU A 83 -17.43 -11.74 -3.19
C GLU A 83 -17.96 -12.56 -1.99
N PRO A 84 -19.06 -12.10 -1.36
CA PRO A 84 -19.65 -12.84 -0.25
C PRO A 84 -20.01 -14.29 -0.62
N GLY A 85 -19.41 -15.24 0.09
CA GLY A 85 -19.63 -16.68 -0.11
C GLY A 85 -18.63 -17.36 -1.03
N GLU A 86 -17.73 -16.61 -1.69
CA GLU A 86 -16.65 -17.18 -2.48
C GLU A 86 -15.46 -17.59 -1.60
N SER A 87 -14.79 -18.66 -1.96
CA SER A 87 -13.43 -18.96 -1.52
C SER A 87 -12.42 -18.09 -2.29
N PRO A 88 -11.19 -17.93 -1.78
CA PRO A 88 -10.14 -17.24 -2.50
C PRO A 88 -9.84 -17.86 -3.89
N GLU A 89 -9.95 -19.18 -4.00
CA GLU A 89 -9.74 -19.93 -5.24
C GLU A 89 -10.83 -19.65 -6.27
N GLU A 90 -12.10 -19.63 -5.85
CA GLU A 90 -13.24 -19.31 -6.73
C GLU A 90 -13.16 -17.88 -7.23
N ALA A 91 -12.92 -16.92 -6.33
CA ALA A 91 -12.74 -15.52 -6.69
C ALA A 91 -11.57 -15.34 -7.67
N ALA A 92 -10.44 -16.00 -7.43
CA ALA A 92 -9.27 -15.90 -8.30
C ALA A 92 -9.53 -16.43 -9.71
N LEU A 93 -10.27 -17.54 -9.85
CA LEU A 93 -10.66 -18.08 -11.15
C LEU A 93 -11.62 -17.15 -11.89
N ARG A 94 -12.61 -16.58 -11.18
CA ARG A 94 -13.57 -15.62 -11.74
C ARG A 94 -12.86 -14.35 -12.21
N GLU A 95 -12.05 -13.73 -11.37
CA GLU A 95 -11.34 -12.48 -11.68
C GLU A 95 -10.37 -12.63 -12.87
N VAL A 96 -9.61 -13.73 -12.91
CA VAL A 96 -8.75 -14.02 -14.08
C VAL A 96 -9.58 -14.10 -15.35
N LEU A 97 -10.73 -14.77 -15.33
CA LEU A 97 -11.59 -14.87 -16.51
C LEU A 97 -12.18 -13.49 -16.89
N GLU A 98 -12.67 -12.72 -15.92
CA GLU A 98 -13.30 -11.42 -16.16
C GLU A 98 -12.31 -10.39 -16.67
N GLU A 99 -11.15 -10.26 -16.04
CA GLU A 99 -10.14 -9.25 -16.41
C GLU A 99 -9.39 -9.60 -17.70
N THR A 100 -9.31 -10.89 -18.08
CA THR A 100 -8.43 -11.33 -19.18
C THR A 100 -9.09 -12.09 -20.33
N GLY A 101 -10.29 -12.64 -20.11
CA GLY A 101 -10.96 -13.55 -21.06
C GLY A 101 -10.42 -14.99 -21.05
N ILE A 102 -9.41 -15.29 -20.23
CA ILE A 102 -8.74 -16.60 -20.21
C ILE A 102 -9.35 -17.51 -19.13
N LYS A 103 -9.85 -18.67 -19.56
CA LYS A 103 -10.21 -19.77 -18.66
C LYS A 103 -8.96 -20.52 -18.23
N SER A 104 -8.81 -20.72 -16.94
CA SER A 104 -7.62 -21.33 -16.34
C SER A 104 -7.98 -22.34 -15.25
N SER A 105 -7.00 -23.07 -14.77
CA SER A 105 -7.11 -23.90 -13.56
C SER A 105 -5.97 -23.56 -12.60
N ILE A 106 -6.27 -23.53 -11.31
CA ILE A 106 -5.24 -23.32 -10.27
C ILE A 106 -4.36 -24.57 -10.21
N THR A 107 -3.04 -24.36 -10.20
CA THR A 107 -2.04 -25.42 -10.00
C THR A 107 -1.50 -25.41 -8.57
N ARG A 108 -1.24 -24.24 -8.01
CA ARG A 108 -0.77 -24.07 -6.63
C ARG A 108 -0.93 -22.64 -6.13
N SER A 109 -0.83 -22.45 -4.82
CA SER A 109 -0.68 -21.12 -4.23
C SER A 109 0.73 -20.56 -4.47
N LEU A 110 0.82 -19.27 -4.77
CA LEU A 110 2.07 -18.50 -4.79
C LEU A 110 2.33 -17.79 -3.46
N GLY A 111 1.28 -17.57 -2.67
CA GLY A 111 1.35 -16.91 -1.37
C GLY A 111 0.37 -15.74 -1.21
N VAL A 112 0.57 -15.00 -0.14
CA VAL A 112 -0.30 -13.87 0.22
C VAL A 112 0.54 -12.61 0.34
N ILE A 113 -0.01 -11.50 -0.15
CA ILE A 113 0.56 -10.15 0.04
C ILE A 113 -0.39 -9.36 0.92
N ASP A 114 0.14 -8.79 2.00
CA ASP A 114 -0.57 -7.89 2.90
C ASP A 114 0.05 -6.51 2.88
N PHE A 115 -0.75 -5.47 2.74
CA PHE A 115 -0.27 -4.09 2.82
C PHE A 115 -1.34 -3.13 3.33
N TRP A 116 -0.89 -1.94 3.76
CA TRP A 116 -1.73 -0.88 4.27
C TRP A 116 -1.61 0.35 3.41
N PHE A 117 -2.73 1.02 3.18
CA PHE A 117 -2.74 2.32 2.50
C PHE A 117 -3.89 3.20 3.03
N MET A 118 -3.85 4.48 2.68
CA MET A 118 -4.92 5.43 3.00
C MET A 118 -5.72 5.72 1.75
N ALA A 119 -7.04 5.57 1.84
CA ALA A 119 -7.98 5.96 0.80
C ALA A 119 -9.23 6.55 1.43
N ASP A 120 -9.73 7.66 0.92
CA ASP A 120 -10.96 8.34 1.35
C ASP A 120 -11.04 8.57 2.88
N GLY A 121 -9.90 8.92 3.48
CA GLY A 121 -9.79 9.13 4.93
C GLY A 121 -9.86 7.86 5.78
N LYS A 122 -9.88 6.68 5.16
CA LYS A 122 -9.87 5.37 5.82
C LYS A 122 -8.51 4.72 5.73
N ARG A 123 -8.16 3.91 6.73
CA ARG A 123 -6.98 3.06 6.71
C ARG A 123 -7.37 1.69 6.19
N ILE A 124 -6.95 1.38 4.98
CA ILE A 124 -7.28 0.13 4.30
C ILE A 124 -6.18 -0.89 4.60
N HIS A 125 -6.58 -2.08 5.04
CA HIS A 125 -5.75 -3.28 5.10
C HIS A 125 -6.14 -4.18 3.95
N LYS A 126 -5.24 -4.35 2.99
CA LYS A 126 -5.47 -5.17 1.80
C LYS A 126 -4.70 -6.47 1.92
N THR A 127 -5.44 -7.58 1.84
CA THR A 127 -4.89 -8.94 1.75
C THR A 127 -5.16 -9.48 0.35
N VAL A 128 -4.16 -10.01 -0.33
CA VAL A 128 -4.31 -10.56 -1.68
C VAL A 128 -3.75 -11.98 -1.74
N HIS A 129 -4.62 -12.95 -2.00
CA HIS A 129 -4.25 -14.34 -2.24
C HIS A 129 -3.83 -14.52 -3.70
N HIS A 130 -2.63 -15.04 -3.92
CA HIS A 130 -2.07 -15.25 -5.25
C HIS A 130 -1.88 -16.73 -5.55
N PHE A 131 -2.29 -17.11 -6.77
CA PHE A 131 -2.19 -18.47 -7.27
C PHE A 131 -1.43 -18.51 -8.61
N LEU A 132 -0.86 -19.66 -8.89
CA LEU A 132 -0.36 -20.01 -10.21
C LEU A 132 -1.45 -20.76 -10.95
N PHE A 133 -1.67 -20.38 -12.21
CA PHE A 133 -2.69 -20.98 -13.06
C PHE A 133 -2.08 -21.54 -14.33
N ALA A 134 -2.68 -22.63 -14.82
CA ALA A 134 -2.47 -23.14 -16.17
C ALA A 134 -3.61 -22.68 -17.08
N GLU A 135 -3.27 -22.12 -18.25
CA GLU A 135 -4.24 -21.76 -19.28
C GLU A 135 -5.01 -23.01 -19.76
N LYS A 136 -6.33 -22.89 -19.92
CA LYS A 136 -7.18 -23.92 -20.54
C LYS A 136 -7.70 -23.51 -21.89
N SER A 137 -8.31 -22.34 -21.99
CA SER A 137 -8.89 -21.82 -23.23
C SER A 137 -9.24 -20.34 -23.09
N GLY A 138 -9.65 -19.72 -24.16
CA GLY A 138 -10.11 -18.35 -24.22
C GLY A 138 -9.28 -17.52 -25.17
N GLU A 139 -9.69 -16.29 -25.35
CA GLU A 139 -8.97 -15.27 -26.11
C GLU A 139 -8.80 -14.05 -25.24
N LEU A 140 -7.72 -13.29 -25.43
CA LEU A 140 -7.47 -12.08 -24.65
C LEU A 140 -8.60 -11.08 -24.86
N GLN A 141 -9.31 -10.79 -23.80
CA GLN A 141 -10.41 -9.83 -23.79
C GLN A 141 -10.37 -9.03 -22.48
N PRO A 142 -9.77 -7.82 -22.50
CA PRO A 142 -9.73 -6.98 -21.32
C PRO A 142 -11.11 -6.49 -20.91
N GLN A 143 -11.41 -6.50 -19.63
CA GLN A 143 -12.59 -5.83 -19.07
C GLN A 143 -12.32 -4.33 -19.00
N LEU A 144 -12.68 -3.60 -20.06
CA LEU A 144 -12.31 -2.19 -20.26
C LEU A 144 -12.75 -1.21 -19.15
N SER A 145 -13.65 -1.61 -18.25
CA SER A 145 -14.00 -0.81 -17.07
C SER A 145 -12.90 -0.81 -15.99
N GLU A 146 -12.04 -1.81 -15.98
CA GLU A 146 -11.05 -2.04 -14.92
C GLU A 146 -9.63 -2.23 -15.44
N VAL A 147 -9.47 -2.70 -16.67
CA VAL A 147 -8.20 -3.07 -17.29
C VAL A 147 -8.09 -2.40 -18.66
N ASP A 148 -7.00 -1.67 -18.89
CA ASP A 148 -6.77 -1.01 -20.17
C ASP A 148 -6.16 -1.96 -21.21
N GLU A 149 -5.34 -2.91 -20.76
CA GLU A 149 -4.60 -3.84 -21.65
C GLU A 149 -4.38 -5.19 -20.98
N VAL A 150 -4.43 -6.27 -21.77
CA VAL A 150 -4.05 -7.63 -21.34
C VAL A 150 -3.02 -8.17 -22.31
N LYS A 151 -1.92 -8.73 -21.80
CA LYS A 151 -0.82 -9.17 -22.64
C LYS A 151 -0.03 -10.33 -22.06
N TRP A 152 0.40 -11.23 -22.93
CA TRP A 152 1.38 -12.28 -22.64
C TRP A 152 2.80 -11.72 -22.68
N PHE A 153 3.60 -12.06 -21.68
CA PHE A 153 5.03 -11.74 -21.60
C PHE A 153 5.85 -13.01 -21.42
N PRO A 154 7.10 -13.07 -21.92
CA PRO A 154 7.98 -14.17 -21.59
C PRO A 154 8.02 -14.40 -20.06
N LEU A 155 7.92 -15.65 -19.63
CA LEU A 155 7.79 -16.01 -18.22
C LEU A 155 8.98 -15.48 -17.39
N GLU A 156 10.19 -15.51 -17.98
CA GLU A 156 11.43 -14.95 -17.39
C GLU A 156 11.38 -13.43 -17.18
N ASP A 157 10.51 -12.72 -17.92
CA ASP A 157 10.37 -11.26 -17.88
C ASP A 157 9.30 -10.79 -16.89
N ILE A 158 8.45 -11.69 -16.37
CA ILE A 158 7.33 -11.34 -15.51
C ILE A 158 7.78 -10.50 -14.31
N ALA A 159 8.75 -10.99 -13.55
CA ALA A 159 9.20 -10.29 -12.34
C ALA A 159 9.72 -8.87 -12.61
N LYS A 160 10.40 -8.63 -13.74
CA LYS A 160 10.92 -7.30 -14.10
C LYS A 160 9.86 -6.39 -14.73
N THR A 161 8.82 -6.97 -15.32
CA THR A 161 7.72 -6.24 -15.97
C THR A 161 6.70 -5.71 -14.95
N LEU A 162 6.46 -6.44 -13.86
CA LEU A 162 5.53 -6.06 -12.81
C LEU A 162 5.87 -4.68 -12.22
N ALA A 163 4.86 -3.81 -12.11
CA ALA A 163 5.01 -2.45 -11.57
C ALA A 163 5.16 -2.45 -10.04
N TYR A 164 4.57 -3.42 -9.34
CA TYR A 164 4.47 -3.43 -7.88
C TYR A 164 5.57 -4.27 -7.23
N PRO A 165 6.35 -3.69 -6.28
CA PRO A 165 7.49 -4.39 -5.66
C PRO A 165 7.14 -5.70 -4.96
N ASP A 166 5.94 -5.78 -4.35
CA ASP A 166 5.57 -6.96 -3.60
C ASP A 166 5.15 -8.12 -4.51
N GLU A 167 4.49 -7.83 -5.64
CA GLU A 167 4.25 -8.83 -6.69
C GLU A 167 5.57 -9.34 -7.29
N ARG A 168 6.54 -8.44 -7.55
CA ARG A 168 7.89 -8.83 -8.00
C ARG A 168 8.57 -9.80 -7.04
N LYS A 169 8.56 -9.46 -5.73
CA LYS A 169 9.14 -10.33 -4.70
C LYS A 169 8.43 -11.67 -4.60
N LEU A 170 7.09 -11.66 -4.73
CA LEU A 170 6.29 -12.87 -4.72
C LEU A 170 6.74 -13.81 -5.85
N ILE A 171 6.78 -13.32 -7.08
CA ILE A 171 7.21 -14.10 -8.26
C ILE A 171 8.64 -14.60 -8.11
N GLN A 172 9.58 -13.74 -7.68
CA GLN A 172 10.99 -14.14 -7.46
C GLN A 172 11.17 -15.23 -6.41
N ARG A 173 10.31 -15.28 -5.38
CA ARG A 173 10.35 -16.29 -4.31
C ARG A 173 9.63 -17.57 -4.67
N SER A 174 8.77 -17.55 -5.67
CA SER A 174 7.91 -18.67 -6.02
C SER A 174 8.66 -19.85 -6.67
N GLY A 175 9.94 -19.67 -7.01
CA GLY A 175 10.76 -20.71 -7.64
C GLY A 175 10.30 -21.02 -9.05
N ASP A 176 10.12 -22.30 -9.36
CA ASP A 176 9.64 -22.74 -10.66
C ASP A 176 8.19 -22.27 -10.89
N LEU A 177 7.99 -21.55 -11.99
CA LEU A 177 6.69 -21.03 -12.43
C LEU A 177 6.00 -21.89 -13.49
N HIS A 178 6.56 -23.03 -13.84
CA HIS A 178 5.86 -23.98 -14.70
C HIS A 178 4.69 -24.61 -13.94
N PRO A 179 3.49 -24.65 -14.56
CA PRO A 179 2.28 -25.17 -13.95
C PRO A 179 2.27 -26.70 -13.79
#